data_67364b30592b72f3a3b46bc9e7ce7d5d
#
_entry.id   67364b30592b72f3a3b46bc9e7ce7d5d
#
_cell.length_a   1.000
_cell.length_b   1.000
_cell.length_c   1.000
_cell.angle_alpha   90.00
_cell.angle_beta   90.00
_cell.angle_gamma   90.00
#
_symmetry.space_group_name_H-M   'P 1'
#
loop_
_entity.id
_entity.type
_entity.pdbx_description
1 polymer ?
#
loop_
_entity_poly.entity_id
_entity_poly.type
_entity_poly.pdbx_seq_one_letter_code
_entity_poly.pdbx_strand_id
1 'polypeptide(L)'
;PCTADNPEAVAEYVRALKKLSAKMPDLYVVARIYTAKPHSDGTGYPGVMFGDDGVDMSHGIAVARKMMIDCLSVGLPVADEILYPELYPYFSDLISYAFVGARSSYDALHRAYASGLTVCCGVKNGLDGNVSAAVDSLNAVAMPSVLPIGGEVFATNGNEFAHIVLRGGMSEKGFVPNLGRENIAEAKRLLHAKALNDFVMVDLSHANSGKRAEVQLANARLVAANTNVNGVMAESYLHGGKGNEYGVSRTDECLSLEQTAELLQILQEGFVTRIDK
;
A
#
# COMPACT_ATOMS: atom_id res chain seq x y z
N PRO A 1 -1.49 7.15 6.24
CA PRO A 1 -0.48 7.11 7.30
C PRO A 1 0.17 5.74 7.43
N CYS A 2 1.34 5.66 8.06
CA CYS A 2 1.98 4.39 8.37
C CYS A 2 1.33 3.70 9.58
N THR A 3 0.79 4.50 10.51
CA THR A 3 -0.09 4.04 11.59
C THR A 3 -1.40 4.82 11.55
N ALA A 4 -2.52 4.12 11.67
CA ALA A 4 -3.84 4.70 11.87
C ALA A 4 -4.27 4.37 13.32
N ASP A 5 -3.62 5.03 14.27
CA ASP A 5 -3.72 4.72 15.71
C ASP A 5 -4.62 5.69 16.48
N ASN A 6 -4.86 6.88 15.95
CA ASN A 6 -5.68 7.90 16.58
C ASN A 6 -6.80 8.36 15.62
N PRO A 7 -8.09 8.10 15.94
CA PRO A 7 -9.21 8.43 15.07
C PRO A 7 -9.34 9.92 14.74
N GLU A 8 -9.08 10.81 15.71
CA GLU A 8 -9.18 12.26 15.51
C GLU A 8 -8.07 12.73 14.56
N ALA A 9 -6.84 12.27 14.74
CA ALA A 9 -5.72 12.60 13.87
C ALA A 9 -5.94 12.06 12.44
N VAL A 10 -6.47 10.84 12.31
CA VAL A 10 -6.81 10.27 11.00
C VAL A 10 -7.92 11.08 10.33
N ALA A 11 -8.97 11.46 11.06
CA ALA A 11 -10.06 12.27 10.51
C ALA A 11 -9.58 13.68 10.07
N GLU A 12 -8.65 14.28 10.80
CA GLU A 12 -8.01 15.54 10.39
C GLU A 12 -7.16 15.34 9.14
N TYR A 13 -6.33 14.31 9.14
CA TYR A 13 -5.46 13.97 8.01
C TYR A 13 -6.23 13.74 6.72
N VAL A 14 -7.30 12.92 6.73
CA VAL A 14 -8.06 12.60 5.51
C VAL A 14 -8.81 13.83 4.98
N ARG A 15 -9.31 14.73 5.86
CA ARG A 15 -9.89 16.00 5.43
C ARG A 15 -8.87 16.90 4.75
N ALA A 16 -7.65 16.98 5.30
CA ALA A 16 -6.57 17.75 4.72
C ALA A 16 -6.10 17.14 3.39
N LEU A 17 -5.91 15.82 3.35
CA LEU A 17 -5.52 15.08 2.14
C LEU A 17 -6.56 15.26 1.01
N LYS A 18 -7.86 15.25 1.34
CA LYS A 18 -8.93 15.53 0.35
C LYS A 18 -8.83 16.93 -0.23
N LYS A 19 -8.53 17.94 0.59
CA LYS A 19 -8.33 19.32 0.10
C LYS A 19 -7.11 19.43 -0.81
N LEU A 20 -6.05 18.68 -0.52
CA LEU A 20 -4.85 18.61 -1.38
C LEU A 20 -5.17 17.90 -2.69
N SER A 21 -5.79 16.73 -2.64
CA SER A 21 -6.11 15.94 -3.84
C SER A 21 -7.08 16.67 -4.79
N ALA A 22 -7.97 17.50 -4.28
CA ALA A 22 -8.88 18.29 -5.10
C ALA A 22 -8.17 19.30 -6.01
N LYS A 23 -6.91 19.65 -5.72
CA LYS A 23 -6.05 20.50 -6.55
C LYS A 23 -5.25 19.73 -7.60
N MET A 24 -5.34 18.42 -7.61
CA MET A 24 -4.56 17.50 -8.44
C MET A 24 -5.52 16.63 -9.27
N PRO A 25 -6.16 17.21 -10.32
CA PRO A 25 -7.28 16.56 -11.03
C PRO A 25 -6.88 15.28 -11.77
N ASP A 26 -5.60 15.13 -12.12
CA ASP A 26 -5.10 13.96 -12.85
C ASP A 26 -4.60 12.84 -11.92
N LEU A 27 -4.69 13.03 -10.60
CA LEU A 27 -4.30 12.05 -9.60
C LEU A 27 -5.51 11.43 -8.90
N TYR A 28 -5.60 10.10 -8.92
CA TYR A 28 -6.54 9.35 -8.10
C TYR A 28 -5.91 9.00 -6.77
N VAL A 29 -6.30 9.73 -5.72
CA VAL A 29 -5.69 9.60 -4.38
C VAL A 29 -6.53 8.65 -3.53
N VAL A 30 -5.89 7.62 -2.99
CA VAL A 30 -6.48 6.63 -2.08
C VAL A 30 -5.79 6.73 -0.72
N ALA A 31 -6.55 6.83 0.36
CA ALA A 31 -6.00 6.87 1.71
C ALA A 31 -5.81 5.45 2.27
N ARG A 32 -4.61 5.17 2.78
CA ARG A 32 -4.31 3.88 3.40
C ARG A 32 -4.59 3.94 4.89
N ILE A 33 -5.52 3.11 5.37
CA ILE A 33 -5.88 2.96 6.79
C ILE A 33 -5.44 1.57 7.23
N TYR A 34 -4.25 1.48 7.83
CA TYR A 34 -3.76 0.20 8.35
C TYR A 34 -4.56 -0.26 9.55
N THR A 35 -5.28 -1.37 9.40
CA THR A 35 -5.99 -2.03 10.51
C THR A 35 -5.04 -2.82 11.40
N ALA A 36 -4.00 -3.40 10.81
CA ALA A 36 -2.97 -4.18 11.50
C ALA A 36 -1.58 -3.85 10.95
N LYS A 37 -0.54 -4.03 11.76
CA LYS A 37 0.86 -3.76 11.37
C LYS A 37 1.69 -5.03 11.47
N PRO A 38 2.37 -5.43 10.37
CA PRO A 38 3.28 -6.55 10.39
C PRO A 38 4.64 -6.14 10.97
N HIS A 39 5.00 -6.64 12.14
CA HIS A 39 6.32 -6.47 12.73
C HIS A 39 7.12 -7.76 12.60
N SER A 40 8.33 -7.68 12.01
CA SER A 40 9.17 -8.86 11.77
C SER A 40 9.76 -9.44 13.04
N ASP A 41 9.90 -8.62 14.08
CA ASP A 41 10.45 -8.97 15.39
C ASP A 41 9.37 -9.19 16.47
N GLY A 42 8.08 -9.06 16.09
CA GLY A 42 6.96 -9.21 17.01
C GLY A 42 6.82 -8.09 18.03
N THR A 43 7.53 -6.97 17.85
CA THR A 43 7.46 -5.82 18.76
C THR A 43 6.81 -4.62 18.10
N GLY A 44 6.35 -3.63 18.89
CA GLY A 44 5.78 -2.39 18.41
C GLY A 44 4.25 -2.38 18.35
N TYR A 45 3.69 -1.33 17.77
CA TYR A 45 2.25 -1.11 17.68
C TYR A 45 1.59 -2.12 16.72
N PRO A 46 0.67 -3.00 17.19
CA PRO A 46 0.15 -4.10 16.38
C PRO A 46 -0.90 -3.67 15.33
N GLY A 47 -1.40 -2.46 15.43
CA GLY A 47 -2.50 -1.93 14.62
C GLY A 47 -3.76 -1.70 15.43
N VAL A 48 -4.61 -0.77 14.97
CA VAL A 48 -5.83 -0.35 15.67
C VAL A 48 -6.81 -1.50 15.92
N MET A 49 -6.82 -2.49 15.04
CA MET A 49 -7.71 -3.65 15.15
C MET A 49 -7.53 -4.44 16.45
N PHE A 50 -6.33 -4.40 17.03
CA PHE A 50 -6.04 -5.13 18.27
C PHE A 50 -6.22 -4.28 19.55
N GLY A 51 -6.60 -3.00 19.42
CA GLY A 51 -6.63 -2.07 20.56
C GLY A 51 -5.24 -1.73 21.08
N ASP A 52 -5.18 -0.90 22.11
CA ASP A 52 -3.90 -0.52 22.74
C ASP A 52 -3.33 -1.63 23.63
N ASP A 53 -4.17 -2.52 24.13
CA ASP A 53 -3.81 -3.66 24.98
C ASP A 53 -3.62 -4.98 24.20
N GLY A 54 -3.93 -4.98 22.89
CA GLY A 54 -3.81 -6.15 22.03
C GLY A 54 -4.88 -7.23 22.25
N VAL A 55 -5.93 -6.95 23.03
CA VAL A 55 -6.90 -7.95 23.49
C VAL A 55 -8.33 -7.67 23.00
N ASP A 56 -8.77 -6.41 22.93
CA ASP A 56 -10.13 -6.07 22.51
C ASP A 56 -10.28 -5.84 21.01
N MET A 57 -10.29 -6.96 20.27
CA MET A 57 -10.50 -6.90 18.80
C MET A 57 -11.87 -6.33 18.39
N SER A 58 -12.93 -6.56 19.17
CA SER A 58 -14.27 -6.07 18.80
C SER A 58 -14.30 -4.55 18.80
N HIS A 59 -13.73 -3.93 19.82
CA HIS A 59 -13.58 -2.49 19.90
C HIS A 59 -12.64 -1.98 18.80
N GLY A 60 -11.47 -2.60 18.62
CA GLY A 60 -10.49 -2.22 17.60
C GLY A 60 -11.03 -2.27 16.18
N ILE A 61 -11.81 -3.29 15.82
CA ILE A 61 -12.51 -3.39 14.54
C ILE A 61 -13.51 -2.25 14.37
N ALA A 62 -14.31 -1.93 15.39
CA ALA A 62 -15.27 -0.83 15.33
C ALA A 62 -14.58 0.52 15.12
N VAL A 63 -13.45 0.78 15.80
CA VAL A 63 -12.64 1.99 15.65
C VAL A 63 -12.03 2.07 14.24
N ALA A 64 -11.45 0.98 13.74
CA ALA A 64 -10.90 0.92 12.39
C ALA A 64 -11.96 1.21 11.32
N ARG A 65 -13.14 0.57 11.43
CA ARG A 65 -14.28 0.82 10.53
C ARG A 65 -14.71 2.29 10.56
N LYS A 66 -14.79 2.88 11.75
CA LYS A 66 -15.15 4.30 11.88
C LYS A 66 -14.16 5.20 11.14
N MET A 67 -12.85 4.98 11.26
CA MET A 67 -11.85 5.74 10.52
C MET A 67 -11.99 5.56 9.00
N MET A 68 -12.29 4.35 8.52
CA MET A 68 -12.56 4.10 7.10
C MET A 68 -13.82 4.83 6.61
N ILE A 69 -14.90 4.82 7.40
CA ILE A 69 -16.14 5.55 7.10
C ILE A 69 -15.88 7.06 7.07
N ASP A 70 -15.13 7.60 8.02
CA ASP A 70 -14.74 9.02 8.04
C ASP A 70 -13.94 9.40 6.78
N CYS A 71 -13.07 8.50 6.31
CA CYS A 71 -12.32 8.66 5.06
C CYS A 71 -13.25 8.68 3.83
N LEU A 72 -14.16 7.70 3.73
CA LEU A 72 -15.13 7.61 2.64
C LEU A 72 -16.11 8.80 2.63
N SER A 73 -16.51 9.29 3.82
CA SER A 73 -17.45 10.41 3.96
C SER A 73 -16.92 11.73 3.39
N VAL A 74 -15.59 11.90 3.36
CA VAL A 74 -14.95 13.04 2.69
C VAL A 74 -14.65 12.78 1.21
N GLY A 75 -15.03 11.61 0.69
CA GLY A 75 -14.86 11.22 -0.71
C GLY A 75 -13.42 10.79 -1.06
N LEU A 76 -12.70 10.17 -0.12
CA LEU A 76 -11.45 9.47 -0.38
C LEU A 76 -11.67 7.96 -0.30
N PRO A 77 -11.31 7.19 -1.34
CA PRO A 77 -11.26 5.73 -1.29
C PRO A 77 -10.27 5.25 -0.23
N VAL A 78 -10.51 4.05 0.30
CA VAL A 78 -9.71 3.44 1.37
C VAL A 78 -8.89 2.28 0.83
N ALA A 79 -7.64 2.19 1.30
CA ALA A 79 -6.77 1.03 1.09
C ALA A 79 -6.38 0.39 2.41
N ASP A 80 -6.21 -0.95 2.41
CA ASP A 80 -5.60 -1.67 3.53
C ASP A 80 -4.79 -2.89 3.07
N GLU A 81 -3.86 -3.34 3.92
CA GLU A 81 -3.11 -4.59 3.73
C GLU A 81 -3.95 -5.79 4.15
N ILE A 82 -3.99 -6.83 3.32
CA ILE A 82 -4.54 -8.13 3.71
C ILE A 82 -3.51 -8.85 4.58
N LEU A 83 -3.41 -8.45 5.84
CA LEU A 83 -2.47 -9.07 6.76
C LEU A 83 -3.04 -10.32 7.43
N TYR A 84 -4.32 -10.28 7.77
CA TYR A 84 -5.09 -11.39 8.34
C TYR A 84 -6.29 -11.67 7.43
N PRO A 85 -6.18 -12.61 6.47
CA PRO A 85 -7.25 -12.90 5.51
C PRO A 85 -8.60 -13.21 6.16
N GLU A 86 -8.62 -13.91 7.28
CA GLU A 86 -9.86 -14.27 8.00
C GLU A 86 -10.59 -13.06 8.57
N LEU A 87 -9.88 -11.95 8.79
CA LEU A 87 -10.46 -10.71 9.36
C LEU A 87 -10.85 -9.69 8.28
N TYR A 88 -10.41 -9.89 7.04
CA TYR A 88 -10.75 -9.00 5.93
C TYR A 88 -12.26 -8.80 5.71
N PRO A 89 -13.14 -9.80 5.90
CA PRO A 89 -14.59 -9.62 5.76
C PRO A 89 -15.18 -8.52 6.64
N TYR A 90 -14.55 -8.19 7.77
CA TYR A 90 -14.99 -7.08 8.63
C TYR A 90 -14.78 -5.69 8.02
N PHE A 91 -13.98 -5.59 6.94
CA PHE A 91 -13.60 -4.32 6.31
C PHE A 91 -13.89 -4.28 4.80
N SER A 92 -14.21 -5.43 4.19
CA SER A 92 -14.33 -5.59 2.73
C SER A 92 -15.35 -4.66 2.08
N ASP A 93 -16.40 -4.27 2.79
CA ASP A 93 -17.44 -3.33 2.36
C ASP A 93 -16.96 -1.86 2.28
N LEU A 94 -15.80 -1.55 2.86
CA LEU A 94 -15.24 -0.18 2.96
C LEU A 94 -13.96 -0.01 2.15
N ILE A 95 -13.30 -1.11 1.75
CA ILE A 95 -12.01 -1.08 1.07
C ILE A 95 -12.22 -0.99 -0.44
N SER A 96 -11.54 -0.01 -1.07
CA SER A 96 -11.54 0.19 -2.53
C SER A 96 -10.27 -0.37 -3.18
N TYR A 97 -9.19 -0.56 -2.41
CA TYR A 97 -7.91 -1.06 -2.86
C TYR A 97 -7.28 -1.92 -1.76
N ALA A 98 -6.94 -3.15 -2.07
CA ALA A 98 -6.25 -4.05 -1.17
C ALA A 98 -4.80 -4.28 -1.61
N PHE A 99 -3.93 -4.73 -0.72
CA PHE A 99 -2.61 -5.18 -1.13
C PHE A 99 -2.08 -6.32 -0.26
N VAL A 100 -1.26 -7.16 -0.88
CA VAL A 100 -0.49 -8.20 -0.21
C VAL A 100 0.88 -7.62 0.12
N GLY A 101 1.21 -7.60 1.40
CA GLY A 101 2.46 -7.05 1.90
C GLY A 101 3.68 -7.91 1.57
N ALA A 102 4.88 -7.33 1.68
CA ALA A 102 6.13 -8.01 1.33
C ALA A 102 6.43 -9.26 2.16
N ARG A 103 5.89 -9.36 3.38
CA ARG A 103 6.04 -10.54 4.24
C ARG A 103 5.10 -11.68 3.87
N SER A 104 4.00 -11.36 3.21
CA SER A 104 2.91 -12.28 2.86
C SER A 104 2.85 -12.64 1.38
N SER A 105 3.64 -11.97 0.52
CA SER A 105 3.54 -12.14 -0.94
C SER A 105 3.88 -13.54 -1.43
N TYR A 106 4.67 -14.30 -0.69
CA TYR A 106 5.00 -15.70 -1.01
C TYR A 106 4.11 -16.72 -0.31
N ASP A 107 3.19 -16.26 0.56
CA ASP A 107 2.28 -17.14 1.26
C ASP A 107 1.10 -17.55 0.38
N ALA A 108 0.79 -18.86 0.35
CA ALA A 108 -0.24 -19.42 -0.51
C ALA A 108 -1.64 -18.96 -0.13
N LEU A 109 -1.94 -18.83 1.17
CA LEU A 109 -3.25 -18.39 1.66
C LEU A 109 -3.55 -16.94 1.26
N HIS A 110 -2.57 -16.05 1.42
CA HIS A 110 -2.72 -14.63 1.03
C HIS A 110 -2.93 -14.48 -0.48
N ARG A 111 -2.20 -15.25 -1.31
CA ARG A 111 -2.39 -15.23 -2.78
C ARG A 111 -3.74 -15.78 -3.19
N ALA A 112 -4.17 -16.90 -2.61
CA ALA A 112 -5.48 -17.48 -2.87
C ALA A 112 -6.61 -16.54 -2.42
N TYR A 113 -6.44 -15.87 -1.27
CA TYR A 113 -7.40 -14.87 -0.81
C TYR A 113 -7.48 -13.68 -1.76
N ALA A 114 -6.32 -13.12 -2.13
CA ALA A 114 -6.24 -11.99 -3.07
C ALA A 114 -6.84 -12.31 -4.45
N SER A 115 -6.76 -13.58 -4.90
CA SER A 115 -7.37 -14.03 -6.16
C SER A 115 -8.91 -14.02 -6.13
N GLY A 116 -9.52 -14.03 -4.94
CA GLY A 116 -10.97 -13.95 -4.75
C GLY A 116 -11.52 -12.55 -4.56
N LEU A 117 -10.67 -11.52 -4.47
CA LEU A 117 -11.12 -10.14 -4.25
C LEU A 117 -11.74 -9.54 -5.50
N THR A 118 -12.76 -8.71 -5.28
CA THR A 118 -13.45 -7.94 -6.33
C THR A 118 -12.91 -6.51 -6.50
N VAL A 119 -11.91 -6.14 -5.69
CA VAL A 119 -11.22 -4.84 -5.74
C VAL A 119 -9.81 -5.01 -6.31
N CYS A 120 -9.23 -3.90 -6.81
CA CYS A 120 -7.83 -3.88 -7.22
C CYS A 120 -6.93 -4.35 -6.08
N CYS A 121 -5.94 -5.20 -6.40
CA CYS A 121 -5.01 -5.73 -5.42
C CYS A 121 -3.56 -5.54 -5.86
N GLY A 122 -2.78 -4.79 -5.06
CA GLY A 122 -1.34 -4.66 -5.24
C GLY A 122 -0.60 -5.84 -4.62
N VAL A 123 0.32 -6.46 -5.36
CA VAL A 123 1.19 -7.53 -4.85
C VAL A 123 2.60 -6.96 -4.72
N LYS A 124 3.07 -6.77 -3.48
CA LYS A 124 4.43 -6.27 -3.22
C LYS A 124 5.46 -7.36 -3.50
N ASN A 125 6.61 -6.98 -4.03
CA ASN A 125 7.76 -7.89 -4.01
C ASN A 125 8.15 -8.22 -2.55
N GLY A 126 8.73 -9.41 -2.36
CA GLY A 126 9.22 -9.86 -1.06
C GLY A 126 10.32 -8.98 -0.48
N LEU A 127 10.73 -9.29 0.76
CA LEU A 127 11.77 -8.52 1.47
C LEU A 127 13.14 -8.57 0.78
N ASP A 128 13.39 -9.58 -0.03
CA ASP A 128 14.59 -9.75 -0.87
C ASP A 128 14.66 -8.80 -2.08
N GLY A 129 13.56 -8.15 -2.44
CA GLY A 129 13.47 -7.26 -3.60
C GLY A 129 13.35 -7.97 -4.95
N ASN A 130 13.13 -9.28 -4.97
CA ASN A 130 13.12 -10.09 -6.19
C ASN A 130 11.87 -9.81 -7.05
N VAL A 131 12.08 -9.18 -8.20
CA VAL A 131 11.01 -8.79 -9.13
C VAL A 131 10.38 -10.02 -9.81
N SER A 132 11.19 -11.01 -10.20
CA SER A 132 10.69 -12.22 -10.86
C SER A 132 9.75 -13.01 -9.93
N ALA A 133 10.16 -13.22 -8.68
CA ALA A 133 9.33 -13.89 -7.68
C ALA A 133 8.05 -13.11 -7.36
N ALA A 134 8.10 -11.78 -7.42
CA ALA A 134 6.90 -10.95 -7.27
C ALA A 134 5.92 -11.14 -8.44
N VAL A 135 6.43 -11.24 -9.68
CA VAL A 135 5.59 -11.53 -10.86
C VAL A 135 5.00 -12.94 -10.78
N ASP A 136 5.74 -13.94 -10.24
CA ASP A 136 5.18 -15.28 -9.99
C ASP A 136 4.06 -15.24 -8.94
N SER A 137 4.22 -14.46 -7.88
CA SER A 137 3.18 -14.24 -6.86
C SER A 137 1.96 -13.56 -7.47
N LEU A 138 2.15 -12.53 -8.29
CA LEU A 138 1.09 -11.85 -9.00
C LEU A 138 0.34 -12.80 -9.95
N ASN A 139 1.07 -13.66 -10.69
CA ASN A 139 0.44 -14.67 -11.54
C ASN A 139 -0.49 -15.60 -10.74
N ALA A 140 -0.07 -16.02 -9.54
CA ALA A 140 -0.90 -16.84 -8.67
C ALA A 140 -2.17 -16.09 -8.19
N VAL A 141 -2.09 -14.75 -7.99
CA VAL A 141 -3.25 -13.92 -7.64
C VAL A 141 -4.18 -13.71 -8.84
N ALA A 142 -3.64 -13.57 -10.04
CA ALA A 142 -4.42 -13.36 -11.25
C ALA A 142 -5.17 -14.63 -11.73
N MET A 143 -4.74 -15.80 -11.28
CA MET A 143 -5.33 -17.08 -11.69
C MET A 143 -6.42 -17.56 -10.70
N PRO A 144 -7.44 -18.32 -11.19
CA PRO A 144 -8.35 -19.04 -10.32
C PRO A 144 -7.62 -19.92 -9.32
N SER A 145 -8.12 -19.98 -8.09
CA SER A 145 -7.49 -20.68 -6.99
C SER A 145 -8.54 -21.34 -6.09
N VAL A 146 -8.05 -22.07 -5.10
CA VAL A 146 -8.87 -22.70 -4.06
C VAL A 146 -8.48 -22.11 -2.72
N LEU A 147 -9.46 -21.56 -2.01
CA LEU A 147 -9.30 -20.85 -0.75
C LEU A 147 -9.93 -21.64 0.40
N PRO A 148 -9.15 -22.29 1.26
CA PRO A 148 -9.66 -22.94 2.47
C PRO A 148 -9.81 -21.91 3.60
N ILE A 149 -11.03 -21.69 4.08
CA ILE A 149 -11.32 -20.80 5.23
C ILE A 149 -12.40 -21.42 6.11
N GLY A 150 -12.18 -21.43 7.43
CA GLY A 150 -13.17 -21.85 8.41
C GLY A 150 -13.63 -23.30 8.27
N GLY A 151 -12.82 -24.18 7.67
CA GLY A 151 -13.16 -25.56 7.39
C GLY A 151 -13.95 -25.78 6.09
N GLU A 152 -14.23 -24.71 5.35
CA GLU A 152 -14.86 -24.74 4.03
C GLU A 152 -13.84 -24.46 2.91
N VAL A 153 -14.22 -24.75 1.68
CA VAL A 153 -13.37 -24.57 0.51
C VAL A 153 -14.13 -23.71 -0.52
N PHE A 154 -13.56 -22.58 -0.88
CA PHE A 154 -14.12 -21.66 -1.86
C PHE A 154 -13.27 -21.66 -3.13
N ALA A 155 -13.92 -21.69 -4.29
CA ALA A 155 -13.25 -21.43 -5.57
C ALA A 155 -13.18 -19.92 -5.81
N THR A 156 -12.03 -19.44 -6.27
CA THR A 156 -11.83 -18.05 -6.69
C THR A 156 -11.72 -17.95 -8.21
N ASN A 157 -11.99 -16.80 -8.78
CA ASN A 157 -11.98 -16.59 -10.24
C ASN A 157 -10.64 -16.02 -10.77
N GLY A 158 -9.71 -15.69 -9.86
CA GLY A 158 -8.56 -14.86 -10.18
C GLY A 158 -8.91 -13.37 -10.14
N ASN A 159 -7.93 -12.54 -9.83
CA ASN A 159 -8.10 -11.08 -9.78
C ASN A 159 -7.42 -10.43 -10.98
N GLU A 160 -8.19 -10.09 -12.01
CA GLU A 160 -7.70 -9.44 -13.24
C GLU A 160 -7.16 -8.02 -13.03
N PHE A 161 -7.55 -7.35 -11.92
CA PHE A 161 -7.08 -6.02 -11.53
C PHE A 161 -5.86 -6.06 -10.61
N ALA A 162 -5.36 -7.26 -10.29
CA ALA A 162 -4.14 -7.39 -9.52
C ALA A 162 -2.94 -6.85 -10.31
N HIS A 163 -1.99 -6.25 -9.60
CA HIS A 163 -0.81 -5.63 -10.21
C HIS A 163 0.39 -5.64 -9.26
N ILE A 164 1.58 -5.42 -9.82
CA ILE A 164 2.82 -5.44 -9.06
C ILE A 164 3.06 -4.13 -8.30
N VAL A 165 3.66 -4.23 -7.10
CA VAL A 165 4.15 -3.09 -6.32
C VAL A 165 5.63 -3.29 -6.01
N LEU A 166 6.49 -2.43 -6.56
CA LEU A 166 7.94 -2.45 -6.34
C LEU A 166 8.27 -1.63 -5.09
N ARG A 167 8.77 -2.27 -4.03
CA ARG A 167 9.06 -1.64 -2.72
C ARG A 167 10.53 -1.68 -2.30
N GLY A 168 11.44 -2.12 -3.19
CA GLY A 168 12.82 -2.40 -2.85
C GLY A 168 13.00 -3.68 -2.05
N GLY A 169 14.22 -3.97 -1.69
CA GLY A 169 14.60 -5.16 -0.92
C GLY A 169 15.69 -4.90 0.09
N MET A 170 16.10 -5.96 0.76
CA MET A 170 17.20 -5.99 1.70
C MET A 170 18.23 -7.02 1.26
N SER A 171 19.50 -6.65 1.27
CA SER A 171 20.63 -7.54 1.08
C SER A 171 21.54 -7.50 2.30
N GLU A 172 22.59 -8.32 2.32
CA GLU A 172 23.64 -8.24 3.35
C GLU A 172 24.31 -6.86 3.41
N LYS A 173 24.27 -6.09 2.31
CA LYS A 173 24.85 -4.74 2.20
C LYS A 173 23.85 -3.64 2.57
N GLY A 174 22.64 -3.97 3.00
CA GLY A 174 21.58 -3.04 3.37
C GLY A 174 20.45 -2.94 2.35
N PHE A 175 19.75 -1.81 2.34
CA PHE A 175 18.62 -1.57 1.44
C PHE A 175 19.03 -1.52 -0.02
N VAL A 176 18.25 -2.19 -0.87
CA VAL A 176 18.43 -2.24 -2.32
C VAL A 176 17.15 -1.70 -2.99
N PRO A 177 17.17 -0.44 -3.47
CA PRO A 177 16.04 0.11 -4.22
C PRO A 177 15.79 -0.63 -5.53
N ASN A 178 14.50 -0.76 -5.94
CA ASN A 178 14.12 -1.34 -7.23
C ASN A 178 13.15 -0.45 -8.03
N LEU A 179 13.27 0.86 -7.87
CA LEU A 179 12.45 1.88 -8.54
C LEU A 179 13.13 2.52 -9.77
N GLY A 180 14.34 2.07 -10.11
CA GLY A 180 15.07 2.54 -11.29
C GLY A 180 14.41 2.11 -12.61
N ARG A 181 14.75 2.82 -13.71
CA ARG A 181 14.19 2.51 -15.04
C ARG A 181 14.39 1.07 -15.45
N GLU A 182 15.54 0.47 -15.16
CA GLU A 182 15.86 -0.90 -15.49
C GLU A 182 14.99 -1.90 -14.74
N ASN A 183 14.76 -1.67 -13.43
CA ASN A 183 13.90 -2.54 -12.63
C ASN A 183 12.44 -2.48 -13.09
N ILE A 184 11.94 -1.28 -13.44
CA ILE A 184 10.60 -1.08 -13.96
C ILE A 184 10.45 -1.73 -15.35
N ALA A 185 11.43 -1.56 -16.23
CA ALA A 185 11.45 -2.20 -17.56
C ALA A 185 11.47 -3.73 -17.44
N GLU A 186 12.26 -4.28 -16.52
CA GLU A 186 12.29 -5.72 -16.26
C GLU A 186 10.94 -6.22 -15.72
N ALA A 187 10.30 -5.50 -14.78
CA ALA A 187 8.97 -5.84 -14.30
C ALA A 187 7.96 -5.89 -15.47
N LYS A 188 7.92 -4.85 -16.32
CA LYS A 188 7.06 -4.82 -17.52
C LYS A 188 7.33 -6.00 -18.46
N ARG A 189 8.59 -6.30 -18.75
CA ARG A 189 8.97 -7.43 -19.60
C ARG A 189 8.46 -8.76 -19.05
N LEU A 190 8.61 -8.99 -17.74
CA LEU A 190 8.14 -10.22 -17.08
C LEU A 190 6.61 -10.30 -17.05
N LEU A 191 5.91 -9.19 -16.80
CA LEU A 191 4.45 -9.10 -16.83
C LEU A 191 3.91 -9.45 -18.23
N HIS A 192 4.47 -8.84 -19.28
CA HIS A 192 4.10 -9.12 -20.67
C HIS A 192 4.35 -10.58 -21.05
N ALA A 193 5.47 -11.17 -20.63
CA ALA A 193 5.80 -12.56 -20.91
C ALA A 193 4.79 -13.56 -20.33
N LYS A 194 4.04 -13.17 -19.28
CA LYS A 194 2.99 -13.96 -18.65
C LYS A 194 1.57 -13.49 -19.00
N ALA A 195 1.42 -12.50 -19.90
CA ALA A 195 0.14 -11.88 -20.24
C ALA A 195 -0.64 -11.36 -19.00
N LEU A 196 0.08 -10.85 -18.01
CA LEU A 196 -0.48 -10.26 -16.81
C LEU A 196 -0.79 -8.78 -17.01
N ASN A 197 -1.63 -8.22 -16.12
CA ASN A 197 -1.86 -6.78 -16.03
C ASN A 197 -0.51 -6.05 -15.90
N ASP A 198 -0.26 -5.12 -16.80
CA ASP A 198 1.01 -4.42 -16.91
C ASP A 198 1.11 -3.16 -16.04
N PHE A 199 0.13 -2.92 -15.16
CA PHE A 199 0.14 -1.83 -14.21
C PHE A 199 1.28 -2.01 -13.19
N VAL A 200 2.22 -1.06 -13.14
CA VAL A 200 3.33 -1.05 -12.19
C VAL A 200 3.14 0.09 -11.19
N MET A 201 3.02 -0.26 -9.92
CA MET A 201 3.07 0.69 -8.82
C MET A 201 4.45 0.68 -8.17
N VAL A 202 4.94 1.85 -7.77
CA VAL A 202 6.20 2.00 -7.04
C VAL A 202 5.91 2.51 -5.62
N ASP A 203 6.36 1.77 -4.64
CA ASP A 203 6.36 2.20 -3.25
C ASP A 203 7.58 3.11 -3.02
N LEU A 204 7.34 4.40 -2.79
CA LEU A 204 8.38 5.42 -2.63
C LEU A 204 9.11 5.33 -1.28
N SER A 205 8.50 4.63 -0.30
CA SER A 205 8.98 4.41 1.06
C SER A 205 9.75 3.10 1.18
N HIS A 206 9.72 2.47 2.34
CA HIS A 206 10.29 1.17 2.69
C HIS A 206 11.76 1.05 2.26
N ALA A 207 12.13 -0.04 1.55
CA ALA A 207 13.53 -0.25 1.15
C ALA A 207 13.94 0.67 -0.03
N ASN A 208 12.99 1.20 -0.80
CA ASN A 208 13.27 2.19 -1.83
C ASN A 208 13.76 3.52 -1.27
N SER A 209 13.38 3.88 -0.03
CA SER A 209 13.85 5.09 0.65
C SER A 209 14.85 4.82 1.77
N GLY A 210 15.15 3.55 2.05
CA GLY A 210 15.88 3.18 3.27
C GLY A 210 15.12 3.56 4.54
N LYS A 211 13.79 3.62 4.47
CA LYS A 211 12.85 4.03 5.53
C LYS A 211 12.98 5.49 5.99
N ARG A 212 13.58 6.35 5.20
CA ARG A 212 13.69 7.79 5.45
C ARG A 212 12.61 8.55 4.70
N ALA A 213 11.86 9.40 5.41
CA ALA A 213 10.70 10.09 4.85
C ALA A 213 11.10 11.05 3.72
N GLU A 214 12.14 11.86 3.91
CA GLU A 214 12.58 12.86 2.93
C GLU A 214 13.01 12.26 1.59
N VAL A 215 13.49 11.00 1.58
CA VAL A 215 13.89 10.30 0.34
C VAL A 215 12.70 10.00 -0.55
N GLN A 216 11.48 9.90 0.01
CA GLN A 216 10.27 9.69 -0.80
C GLN A 216 10.05 10.80 -1.83
N LEU A 217 10.40 12.06 -1.52
CA LEU A 217 10.29 13.18 -2.47
C LEU A 217 11.29 13.04 -3.64
N ALA A 218 12.53 12.62 -3.34
CA ALA A 218 13.51 12.33 -4.38
C ALA A 218 13.07 11.17 -5.27
N ASN A 219 12.53 10.10 -4.67
CA ASN A 219 11.97 8.97 -5.37
C ASN A 219 10.77 9.37 -6.25
N ALA A 220 9.90 10.27 -5.77
CA ALA A 220 8.78 10.80 -6.55
C ALA A 220 9.26 11.52 -7.82
N ARG A 221 10.27 12.38 -7.71
CA ARG A 221 10.88 13.05 -8.87
C ARG A 221 11.46 12.05 -9.87
N LEU A 222 12.11 11.00 -9.38
CA LEU A 222 12.70 9.96 -10.24
C LEU A 222 11.63 9.19 -11.03
N VAL A 223 10.50 8.84 -10.41
CA VAL A 223 9.44 8.04 -11.05
C VAL A 223 8.40 8.87 -11.79
N ALA A 224 8.22 10.15 -11.45
CA ALA A 224 7.21 11.02 -12.03
C ALA A 224 7.32 11.13 -13.55
N ALA A 225 8.52 11.14 -14.10
CA ALA A 225 8.77 11.22 -15.55
C ALA A 225 8.78 9.84 -16.24
N ASN A 226 8.61 8.74 -15.53
CA ASN A 226 8.66 7.40 -16.11
C ASN A 226 7.25 6.94 -16.54
N THR A 227 7.02 6.88 -17.86
CA THR A 227 5.72 6.49 -18.44
C THR A 227 5.30 5.05 -18.13
N ASN A 228 6.22 4.20 -17.68
CA ASN A 228 5.95 2.82 -17.28
C ASN A 228 5.50 2.68 -15.82
N VAL A 229 5.48 3.77 -15.06
CA VAL A 229 4.93 3.80 -13.69
C VAL A 229 3.50 4.33 -13.76
N ASN A 230 2.57 3.53 -13.27
CA ASN A 230 1.14 3.82 -13.32
C ASN A 230 0.59 4.32 -11.99
N GLY A 231 1.28 4.02 -10.88
CA GLY A 231 0.89 4.46 -9.55
C GLY A 231 2.07 4.51 -8.59
N VAL A 232 1.88 5.21 -7.49
CA VAL A 232 2.85 5.27 -6.40
C VAL A 232 2.17 5.00 -5.06
N MET A 233 2.95 4.48 -4.11
CA MET A 233 2.56 4.38 -2.70
C MET A 233 3.55 5.20 -1.88
N ALA A 234 3.03 6.00 -0.93
CA ALA A 234 3.86 6.84 -0.06
C ALA A 234 3.39 6.75 1.38
N GLU A 235 4.27 7.01 2.31
CA GLU A 235 3.97 7.08 3.74
C GLU A 235 3.94 8.55 4.18
N SER A 236 2.76 8.99 4.64
CA SER A 236 2.42 10.37 4.96
C SER A 236 1.47 10.42 6.16
N TYR A 237 1.58 11.45 6.99
CA TYR A 237 0.64 11.70 8.09
C TYR A 237 0.50 13.21 8.33
N LEU A 238 -0.18 13.62 9.43
CA LEU A 238 -0.35 15.04 9.77
C LEU A 238 1.00 15.73 9.97
N HIS A 239 1.85 15.12 10.78
CA HIS A 239 3.19 15.60 11.09
C HIS A 239 4.22 14.61 10.56
N GLY A 240 5.36 15.12 10.13
CA GLY A 240 6.46 14.30 9.62
C GLY A 240 7.21 13.56 10.71
N GLY A 241 7.96 12.54 10.29
CA GLY A 241 8.83 11.78 11.17
C GLY A 241 8.18 10.56 11.81
N LYS A 242 8.75 10.13 12.93
CA LYS A 242 8.34 8.99 13.75
C LYS A 242 8.39 9.37 15.23
N GLY A 243 7.32 9.07 15.97
CA GLY A 243 7.19 9.38 17.41
C GLY A 243 5.86 8.88 17.97
N ASN A 244 5.56 9.29 19.21
CA ASN A 244 4.30 8.98 19.90
C ASN A 244 3.38 10.20 20.02
N GLU A 245 3.77 11.32 19.40
CA GLU A 245 3.03 12.57 19.45
C GLU A 245 1.77 12.46 18.57
N TYR A 246 0.76 13.29 18.87
CA TYR A 246 -0.46 13.37 18.07
C TYR A 246 -0.15 13.60 16.59
N GLY A 247 -0.71 12.75 15.72
CA GLY A 247 -0.56 12.88 14.27
C GLY A 247 0.84 12.57 13.71
N VAL A 248 1.72 11.97 14.52
CA VAL A 248 3.02 11.42 14.12
C VAL A 248 2.95 9.90 14.04
N SER A 249 3.66 9.30 13.09
CA SER A 249 3.68 7.85 12.93
C SER A 249 4.43 7.13 14.04
N ARG A 250 3.83 6.11 14.64
CA ARG A 250 4.45 5.28 15.69
C ARG A 250 5.43 4.22 15.15
N THR A 251 5.42 3.93 13.86
CA THR A 251 6.21 2.81 13.27
C THR A 251 7.32 3.28 12.34
N ASP A 252 7.02 3.68 11.12
CA ASP A 252 8.02 4.16 10.16
C ASP A 252 7.85 5.68 9.95
N GLU A 253 8.92 6.37 9.55
CA GLU A 253 8.88 7.81 9.28
C GLU A 253 7.90 8.12 8.14
N CYS A 254 7.03 9.11 8.37
CA CYS A 254 6.09 9.61 7.37
C CYS A 254 6.47 11.02 6.92
N LEU A 255 6.07 11.37 5.69
CA LEU A 255 6.01 12.77 5.24
C LEU A 255 4.97 13.54 6.06
N SER A 256 5.24 14.83 6.31
CA SER A 256 4.22 15.76 6.81
C SER A 256 3.17 16.09 5.73
N LEU A 257 2.09 16.76 6.12
CA LEU A 257 1.09 17.25 5.14
C LEU A 257 1.70 18.23 4.13
N GLU A 258 2.63 19.08 4.54
CA GLU A 258 3.33 20.02 3.66
C GLU A 258 4.18 19.27 2.62
N GLN A 259 4.98 18.30 3.07
CA GLN A 259 5.76 17.43 2.19
C GLN A 259 4.86 16.57 1.29
N THR A 260 3.67 16.17 1.79
CA THR A 260 2.69 15.45 0.97
C THR A 260 2.12 16.33 -0.13
N ALA A 261 1.88 17.61 0.13
CA ALA A 261 1.46 18.55 -0.90
C ALA A 261 2.53 18.70 -1.99
N GLU A 262 3.81 18.81 -1.61
CA GLU A 262 4.94 18.81 -2.55
C GLU A 262 5.00 17.51 -3.38
N LEU A 263 4.84 16.35 -2.72
CA LEU A 263 4.83 15.05 -3.40
C LEU A 263 3.71 14.99 -4.45
N LEU A 264 2.49 15.37 -4.10
CA LEU A 264 1.36 15.38 -5.03
C LEU A 264 1.60 16.33 -6.21
N GLN A 265 2.20 17.50 -5.98
CA GLN A 265 2.55 18.44 -7.05
C GLN A 265 3.58 17.84 -8.00
N ILE A 266 4.65 17.22 -7.50
CA ILE A 266 5.67 16.53 -8.31
C ILE A 266 5.01 15.47 -9.23
N LEU A 267 4.09 14.67 -8.68
CA LEU A 267 3.40 13.62 -9.43
C LEU A 267 2.46 14.21 -10.49
N GLN A 268 1.70 15.26 -10.15
CA GLN A 268 0.79 15.95 -11.06
C GLN A 268 1.55 16.56 -12.25
N GLU A 269 2.63 17.28 -12.00
CA GLU A 269 3.48 17.88 -13.04
C GLU A 269 4.12 16.80 -13.93
N GLY A 270 4.60 15.71 -13.33
CA GLY A 270 5.15 14.56 -14.05
C GLY A 270 4.12 13.90 -14.95
N PHE A 271 2.88 13.75 -14.49
CA PHE A 271 1.80 13.16 -15.27
C PHE A 271 1.44 14.04 -16.49
N VAL A 272 1.25 15.34 -16.30
CA VAL A 272 0.96 16.29 -17.39
C VAL A 272 2.06 16.24 -18.45
N THR A 273 3.33 16.27 -18.03
CA THR A 273 4.48 16.19 -18.95
C THR A 273 4.51 14.90 -19.79
N ARG A 274 3.85 13.82 -19.32
CA ARG A 274 3.76 12.55 -20.08
C ARG A 274 2.70 12.60 -21.18
N ILE A 275 1.61 13.35 -20.97
CA ILE A 275 0.51 13.48 -21.94
C ILE A 275 0.95 14.34 -23.13
N ASP A 276 1.80 15.34 -22.88
CA ASP A 276 2.26 16.30 -23.89
C ASP A 276 3.38 15.74 -24.80
N LYS A 277 3.80 14.50 -24.60
CA LYS A 277 4.81 13.80 -25.42
C LYS A 277 4.21 12.64 -26.20
#